data_023cbf49cbf09474f772ebbc32f07afe
#
_entry.id   023cbf49cbf09474f772ebbc32f07afe
#
_cell.length_a   1.000
_cell.length_b   1.000
_cell.length_c   1.000
_cell.angle_alpha   90.00
_cell.angle_beta   90.00
_cell.angle_gamma   90.00
#
_symmetry.space_group_name_H-M   'P 1'
#
loop_
_entity.id
_entity.type
_entity.pdbx_description
1 polymer ?
#
loop_
_entity_poly.entity_id
_entity_poly.type
_entity_poly.pdbx_seq_one_letter_code
_entity_poly.pdbx_strand_id
1 'polypeptide(L)'
;MKKDEIIIFLQQLVESLKQQLGSMQQQLDSKDERIDELLRQVASLTNEVASLNALLVQKGEEEKKTQRALKVLGKLNSNKSEKQSAQAQKEATPEERNVAEPEEKLVKKQRPHTNNGAKRKVYYDLETVIKDVYPDDPAFDSQAASHIGYDEVVRYELIPMKFRKTIYHIHKYSQGGKLMEGKTPMAPFLNSNYDGSFIAGISHLRFMYSMPVERIVKYFGENGFDMPKQTAHGLLAKTENLFEKLNEALKMAVKQDTYNCADETYHKILVKEKNKDGKGIKNGYIWAFLAVNLGLVYFFYCRGSRASEVFFEFIRGFKGTFQSDGYQTYKSAGQWFLRLACFQHVKRKFLDCGDDFDCEVIVRLINHIYHLDHKHRIGQDGWTEAKHRKWRKDMCKPIMKIIKKKLDRMAADKTILPKTEKYDAVHYMLGEWDALMNIFKRGDYHLDNNAIERLNRYVSLSRRNSLFFGSHKGAERGAMFYSLVCSCRLNGVNFFEYISDVINKAAALPPNTPLEKYRMLLPDKWKENR
;
A
#
# COMPACT_ATOMS: atom_id res chain seq x y z
N MET A 1 -72.83 -35.26 -18.08
CA MET A 1 -72.63 -35.81 -16.71
C MET A 1 -73.86 -35.45 -15.89
N LYS A 2 -74.46 -36.45 -15.27
CA LYS A 2 -75.65 -36.25 -14.38
C LYS A 2 -75.15 -35.59 -13.08
N LYS A 3 -75.96 -34.77 -12.45
CA LYS A 3 -75.64 -34.01 -11.25
C LYS A 3 -75.01 -34.86 -10.14
N ASP A 4 -75.42 -36.09 -10.03
CA ASP A 4 -74.92 -37.06 -9.04
C ASP A 4 -73.47 -37.55 -9.34
N GLU A 5 -73.09 -37.67 -10.62
CA GLU A 5 -71.74 -38.04 -11.03
C GLU A 5 -70.73 -36.93 -10.67
N ILE A 6 -71.15 -35.67 -10.77
CA ILE A 6 -70.31 -34.52 -10.38
C ILE A 6 -70.09 -34.47 -8.85
N ILE A 7 -71.16 -34.81 -8.11
CA ILE A 7 -71.06 -34.83 -6.61
C ILE A 7 -70.13 -35.94 -6.16
N ILE A 8 -70.19 -37.12 -6.72
CA ILE A 8 -69.27 -38.24 -6.38
C ILE A 8 -67.83 -37.90 -6.74
N PHE A 9 -67.58 -37.29 -7.89
CA PHE A 9 -66.25 -36.85 -8.33
C PHE A 9 -65.68 -35.79 -7.38
N LEU A 10 -66.46 -34.79 -6.97
CA LEU A 10 -66.05 -33.76 -6.03
C LEU A 10 -65.76 -34.35 -4.64
N GLN A 11 -66.55 -35.33 -4.18
CA GLN A 11 -66.27 -36.03 -2.90
C GLN A 11 -64.95 -36.80 -2.93
N GLN A 12 -64.67 -37.52 -4.04
CA GLN A 12 -63.38 -38.22 -4.22
C GLN A 12 -62.18 -37.24 -4.28
N LEU A 13 -62.36 -36.09 -4.95
CA LEU A 13 -61.32 -35.06 -5.02
C LEU A 13 -61.05 -34.47 -3.64
N VAL A 14 -62.06 -34.15 -2.85
CA VAL A 14 -61.95 -33.65 -1.49
C VAL A 14 -61.25 -34.67 -0.59
N GLU A 15 -61.53 -35.94 -0.71
CA GLU A 15 -60.87 -36.98 0.10
C GLU A 15 -59.41 -37.16 -0.29
N SER A 16 -59.09 -37.10 -1.60
CA SER A 16 -57.71 -37.09 -2.08
C SER A 16 -56.92 -35.89 -1.57
N LEU A 17 -57.53 -34.71 -1.60
CA LEU A 17 -56.89 -33.48 -1.07
C LEU A 17 -56.67 -33.54 0.44
N LYS A 18 -57.59 -34.13 1.21
CA LYS A 18 -57.40 -34.35 2.65
C LYS A 18 -56.26 -35.30 2.95
N GLN A 19 -56.09 -36.38 2.17
CA GLN A 19 -54.96 -37.31 2.32
C GLN A 19 -53.64 -36.63 1.99
N GLN A 20 -53.58 -35.80 0.91
CA GLN A 20 -52.38 -35.01 0.59
C GLN A 20 -52.07 -34.02 1.70
N LEU A 21 -53.05 -33.34 2.26
CA LEU A 21 -52.87 -32.37 3.34
C LEU A 21 -52.31 -33.07 4.59
N GLY A 22 -52.85 -34.27 4.96
CA GLY A 22 -52.33 -35.04 6.07
C GLY A 22 -50.86 -35.48 5.89
N SER A 23 -50.53 -35.93 4.69
CA SER A 23 -49.12 -36.30 4.36
C SER A 23 -48.17 -35.09 4.40
N MET A 24 -48.61 -33.93 3.92
CA MET A 24 -47.84 -32.67 4.00
C MET A 24 -47.67 -32.23 5.47
N GLN A 25 -48.69 -32.39 6.30
CA GLN A 25 -48.63 -32.07 7.72
C GLN A 25 -47.57 -32.93 8.44
N GLN A 26 -47.58 -34.24 8.19
CA GLN A 26 -46.56 -35.17 8.75
C GLN A 26 -45.14 -34.81 8.29
N GLN A 27 -44.98 -34.38 7.03
CA GLN A 27 -43.67 -33.93 6.54
C GLN A 27 -43.22 -32.63 7.22
N LEU A 28 -44.13 -31.71 7.51
CA LEU A 28 -43.89 -30.48 8.24
C LEU A 28 -43.43 -30.80 9.69
N ASP A 29 -44.19 -31.62 10.39
CA ASP A 29 -43.89 -32.00 11.79
C ASP A 29 -42.49 -32.66 11.89
N SER A 30 -42.17 -33.58 10.96
CA SER A 30 -40.81 -34.19 10.89
C SER A 30 -39.69 -33.19 10.59
N LYS A 31 -39.95 -32.14 9.79
CA LYS A 31 -38.99 -31.06 9.53
C LYS A 31 -38.81 -30.16 10.76
N ASP A 32 -39.88 -29.89 11.47
CA ASP A 32 -39.83 -29.08 12.68
C ASP A 32 -39.04 -29.81 13.80
N GLU A 33 -39.24 -31.12 13.99
CA GLU A 33 -38.41 -31.93 14.92
C GLU A 33 -36.91 -31.85 14.52
N ARG A 34 -36.61 -31.92 13.23
CA ARG A 34 -35.23 -31.84 12.74
C ARG A 34 -34.62 -30.44 12.92
N ILE A 35 -35.44 -29.39 12.78
CA ILE A 35 -35.03 -28.01 13.05
C ILE A 35 -34.72 -27.86 14.55
N ASP A 36 -35.54 -28.38 15.42
CA ASP A 36 -35.31 -28.31 16.87
C ASP A 36 -34.04 -29.06 17.29
N GLU A 37 -33.76 -30.21 16.69
CA GLU A 37 -32.52 -30.95 16.92
C GLU A 37 -31.29 -30.16 16.43
N LEU A 38 -31.35 -29.57 15.24
CA LEU A 38 -30.26 -28.71 14.73
C LEU A 38 -30.06 -27.45 15.59
N LEU A 39 -31.13 -26.88 16.12
CA LEU A 39 -31.04 -25.73 17.03
C LEU A 39 -30.35 -26.10 18.33
N ARG A 40 -30.64 -27.29 18.88
CA ARG A 40 -29.92 -27.80 20.06
C ARG A 40 -28.44 -28.03 19.80
N GLN A 41 -28.08 -28.61 18.64
CA GLN A 41 -26.69 -28.79 18.25
C GLN A 41 -25.96 -27.47 18.07
N VAL A 42 -26.59 -26.47 17.43
CA VAL A 42 -26.04 -25.10 17.26
C VAL A 42 -25.84 -24.45 18.64
N ALA A 43 -26.77 -24.58 19.56
CA ALA A 43 -26.63 -24.02 20.89
C ALA A 43 -25.48 -24.67 21.67
N SER A 44 -25.32 -26.01 21.58
CA SER A 44 -24.18 -26.71 22.17
C SER A 44 -22.84 -26.28 21.62
N LEU A 45 -22.71 -26.21 20.27
CA LEU A 45 -21.50 -25.74 19.61
C LEU A 45 -21.19 -24.26 19.92
N THR A 46 -22.22 -23.44 20.08
CA THR A 46 -22.05 -22.02 20.44
C THR A 46 -21.46 -21.89 21.85
N ASN A 47 -21.91 -22.71 22.79
CA ASN A 47 -21.37 -22.75 24.16
C ASN A 47 -19.92 -23.27 24.19
N GLU A 48 -19.59 -24.24 23.36
CA GLU A 48 -18.24 -24.79 23.25
C GLU A 48 -17.27 -23.76 22.67
N VAL A 49 -17.69 -23.04 21.62
CA VAL A 49 -16.94 -21.91 21.03
C VAL A 49 -16.76 -20.76 22.03
N ALA A 50 -17.78 -20.45 22.82
CA ALA A 50 -17.68 -19.45 23.88
C ALA A 50 -16.65 -19.82 24.95
N SER A 51 -16.64 -21.09 25.39
CA SER A 51 -15.66 -21.59 26.36
C SER A 51 -14.23 -21.56 25.82
N LEU A 52 -14.02 -21.97 24.56
CA LEU A 52 -12.73 -21.93 23.89
C LEU A 52 -12.24 -20.50 23.70
N ASN A 53 -13.11 -19.56 23.37
CA ASN A 53 -12.76 -18.14 23.25
C ASN A 53 -12.36 -17.54 24.61
N ALA A 54 -13.04 -17.91 25.70
CA ALA A 54 -12.67 -17.47 27.03
C ALA A 54 -11.26 -17.97 27.42
N LEU A 55 -10.93 -19.23 27.12
CA LEU A 55 -9.60 -19.80 27.32
C LEU A 55 -8.51 -19.10 26.46
N LEU A 56 -8.83 -18.74 25.21
CA LEU A 56 -7.91 -18.00 24.34
C LEU A 56 -7.64 -16.60 24.84
N VAL A 57 -8.67 -15.89 25.34
CA VAL A 57 -8.52 -14.55 25.94
C VAL A 57 -7.65 -14.64 27.20
N GLN A 58 -7.88 -15.61 28.06
CA GLN A 58 -7.09 -15.83 29.27
C GLN A 58 -5.61 -16.10 28.95
N LYS A 59 -5.31 -16.98 27.98
CA LYS A 59 -3.95 -17.22 27.50
C LYS A 59 -3.31 -15.96 26.89
N GLY A 60 -4.06 -15.18 26.09
CA GLY A 60 -3.59 -13.94 25.51
C GLY A 60 -3.26 -12.86 26.55
N GLU A 61 -3.99 -12.81 27.66
CA GLU A 61 -3.67 -11.91 28.77
C GLU A 61 -2.43 -12.37 29.55
N GLU A 62 -2.26 -13.67 29.77
CA GLU A 62 -1.06 -14.24 30.39
C GLU A 62 0.20 -13.97 29.53
N GLU A 63 0.10 -14.15 28.21
CA GLU A 63 1.21 -13.80 27.29
C GLU A 63 1.55 -12.31 27.33
N LYS A 64 0.54 -11.43 27.37
CA LYS A 64 0.76 -9.98 27.49
C LYS A 64 1.40 -9.59 28.82
N LYS A 65 1.00 -10.24 29.94
CA LYS A 65 1.64 -10.03 31.25
C LYS A 65 3.09 -10.50 31.23
N THR A 66 3.36 -11.65 30.64
CA THR A 66 4.72 -12.22 30.52
C THR A 66 5.60 -11.34 29.62
N GLN A 67 5.10 -10.84 28.50
CA GLN A 67 5.83 -9.89 27.63
C GLN A 67 6.09 -8.53 28.30
N ARG A 68 5.15 -8.03 29.12
CA ARG A 68 5.37 -6.80 29.89
C ARG A 68 6.44 -7.02 30.97
N ALA A 69 6.41 -8.14 31.68
CA ALA A 69 7.42 -8.52 32.65
C ALA A 69 8.81 -8.65 32.00
N LEU A 70 8.91 -9.32 30.85
CA LEU A 70 10.15 -9.43 30.08
C LEU A 70 10.68 -8.08 29.58
N LYS A 71 9.81 -7.16 29.15
CA LYS A 71 10.20 -5.78 28.77
C LYS A 71 10.72 -4.98 29.97
N VAL A 72 10.13 -5.14 31.15
CA VAL A 72 10.57 -4.48 32.37
C VAL A 72 11.91 -5.04 32.84
N LEU A 73 12.08 -6.37 32.83
CA LEU A 73 13.34 -7.03 33.13
C LEU A 73 14.46 -6.66 32.13
N GLY A 74 14.13 -6.58 30.83
CA GLY A 74 15.07 -6.13 29.79
C GLY A 74 15.54 -4.70 30.01
N LYS A 75 14.64 -3.78 30.39
CA LYS A 75 14.99 -2.39 30.74
C LYS A 75 15.82 -2.29 32.03
N LEU A 76 15.53 -3.11 33.03
CA LEU A 76 16.29 -3.15 34.29
C LEU A 76 17.69 -3.73 34.06
N ASN A 77 17.86 -4.72 33.20
CA ASN A 77 19.16 -5.29 32.87
C ASN A 77 20.01 -4.35 31.99
N SER A 78 19.39 -3.66 30.99
CA SER A 78 20.11 -2.68 30.16
C SER A 78 20.62 -1.49 31.02
N ASN A 79 19.76 -0.97 31.91
CA ASN A 79 20.16 0.14 32.79
C ASN A 79 21.24 -0.26 33.83
N LYS A 80 21.29 -1.53 34.24
CA LYS A 80 22.37 -2.02 35.13
C LYS A 80 23.67 -2.22 34.35
N SER A 81 23.65 -2.76 33.14
CA SER A 81 24.85 -2.97 32.33
C SER A 81 25.53 -1.66 31.93
N GLU A 82 24.76 -0.62 31.55
CA GLU A 82 25.34 0.70 31.24
C GLU A 82 25.92 1.42 32.46
N LYS A 83 25.28 1.32 33.64
CA LYS A 83 25.83 1.92 34.86
C LYS A 83 27.06 1.18 35.40
N GLN A 84 27.09 -0.14 35.30
CA GLN A 84 28.27 -0.92 35.71
C GLN A 84 29.46 -0.73 34.75
N SER A 85 29.24 -0.64 33.44
CA SER A 85 30.30 -0.35 32.49
C SER A 85 30.85 1.07 32.63
N ALA A 86 30.01 2.06 32.95
CA ALA A 86 30.47 3.44 33.19
C ALA A 86 31.21 3.64 34.52
N GLN A 87 30.86 2.87 35.56
CA GLN A 87 31.58 2.89 36.83
C GLN A 87 32.90 2.08 36.78
N ALA A 88 32.88 0.90 36.13
CA ALA A 88 34.09 0.08 35.97
C ALA A 88 35.17 0.78 35.12
N GLN A 89 34.79 1.62 34.16
CA GLN A 89 35.75 2.41 33.38
C GLN A 89 36.38 3.58 34.15
N LYS A 90 35.80 4.00 35.29
CA LYS A 90 36.34 5.10 36.12
C LYS A 90 37.26 4.62 37.25
N GLU A 91 37.23 3.35 37.62
CA GLU A 91 37.95 2.83 38.79
C GLU A 91 39.08 1.82 38.47
N ALA A 92 39.24 1.42 37.19
CA ALA A 92 40.27 0.45 36.79
C ALA A 92 41.60 1.15 36.45
N THR A 93 42.63 0.84 37.20
CA THR A 93 44.03 1.20 36.90
C THR A 93 44.58 0.34 35.75
N PRO A 94 45.65 0.80 35.05
CA PRO A 94 46.12 0.14 33.81
C PRO A 94 46.62 -1.31 33.96
N GLU A 95 46.83 -1.79 35.17
CA GLU A 95 47.44 -3.12 35.42
C GLU A 95 46.40 -4.26 35.57
N GLU A 96 45.10 -3.97 35.73
CA GLU A 96 44.05 -5.00 35.93
C GLU A 96 43.41 -5.51 34.65
N ARG A 97 43.90 -5.12 33.49
CA ARG A 97 43.24 -5.45 32.19
C ARG A 97 43.59 -6.82 31.59
N ASN A 98 44.45 -7.62 32.26
CA ASN A 98 44.99 -8.85 31.63
C ASN A 98 44.63 -10.17 32.30
N VAL A 99 43.58 -10.24 33.10
CA VAL A 99 43.13 -11.55 33.62
C VAL A 99 41.61 -11.70 33.34
N ALA A 100 41.31 -12.23 32.18
CA ALA A 100 39.96 -12.77 31.90
C ALA A 100 40.01 -14.29 32.03
N GLU A 101 39.37 -14.82 33.07
CA GLU A 101 39.11 -16.26 33.18
C GLU A 101 38.14 -16.73 32.05
N PRO A 102 38.31 -17.97 31.54
CA PRO A 102 37.48 -18.46 30.45
C PRO A 102 36.05 -18.77 30.96
N GLU A 103 35.07 -18.08 30.40
CA GLU A 103 33.65 -18.38 30.60
C GLU A 103 33.32 -19.81 30.10
N GLU A 104 32.78 -20.63 31.00
CA GLU A 104 32.19 -21.92 30.66
C GLU A 104 31.09 -21.73 29.65
N LYS A 105 31.25 -22.28 28.45
CA LYS A 105 30.24 -22.29 27.39
C LYS A 105 29.07 -23.17 27.83
N LEU A 106 27.97 -22.57 28.23
CA LEU A 106 26.67 -23.23 28.34
C LEU A 106 26.31 -23.88 26.99
N VAL A 107 26.39 -25.21 26.95
CA VAL A 107 25.99 -26.01 25.80
C VAL A 107 24.49 -25.78 25.51
N LYS A 108 24.19 -24.96 24.52
CA LYS A 108 22.83 -24.83 24.00
C LYS A 108 22.42 -26.18 23.41
N LYS A 109 21.44 -26.88 24.01
CA LYS A 109 20.78 -28.03 23.39
C LYS A 109 20.33 -27.64 21.99
N GLN A 110 20.96 -28.23 20.98
CA GLN A 110 20.55 -28.12 19.60
C GLN A 110 19.13 -28.70 19.48
N ARG A 111 18.17 -27.85 19.14
CA ARG A 111 16.88 -28.32 18.64
C ARG A 111 17.12 -29.00 17.30
N PRO A 112 16.51 -30.16 17.00
CA PRO A 112 16.66 -30.76 15.70
C PRO A 112 16.17 -29.77 14.63
N HIS A 113 17.07 -29.36 13.74
CA HIS A 113 16.73 -28.64 12.54
C HIS A 113 15.88 -29.55 11.66
N THR A 114 14.57 -29.39 11.69
CA THR A 114 13.73 -29.82 10.57
C THR A 114 14.10 -28.91 9.40
N ASN A 115 14.93 -29.42 8.52
CA ASN A 115 15.22 -28.82 7.22
C ASN A 115 13.94 -28.87 6.36
N ASN A 116 12.97 -27.99 6.61
CA ASN A 116 12.06 -27.57 5.58
C ASN A 116 12.88 -26.67 4.66
N GLY A 117 13.42 -27.28 3.59
CA GLY A 117 14.32 -26.67 2.64
C GLY A 117 13.70 -25.49 1.90
N ALA A 118 13.67 -24.33 2.56
CA ALA A 118 13.54 -23.08 1.86
C ALA A 118 14.80 -22.94 0.99
N LYS A 119 14.65 -23.23 -0.30
CA LYS A 119 15.71 -23.04 -1.29
C LYS A 119 16.21 -21.60 -1.16
N ARG A 120 17.51 -21.42 -0.90
CA ARG A 120 18.14 -20.10 -0.90
C ARG A 120 17.82 -19.44 -2.23
N LYS A 121 17.36 -18.18 -2.19
CA LYS A 121 17.10 -17.42 -3.41
C LYS A 121 18.42 -17.23 -4.14
N VAL A 122 18.47 -17.68 -5.39
CA VAL A 122 19.62 -17.47 -6.27
C VAL A 122 19.36 -16.20 -7.07
N TYR A 123 20.36 -15.33 -7.18
CA TYR A 123 20.31 -14.06 -7.90
C TYR A 123 21.10 -14.21 -9.19
N TYR A 124 20.43 -14.46 -10.31
CA TYR A 124 21.06 -14.71 -11.60
C TYR A 124 21.48 -13.44 -12.36
N ASP A 125 20.91 -12.28 -12.00
CA ASP A 125 21.10 -11.02 -12.71
C ASP A 125 22.22 -10.14 -12.10
N LEU A 126 23.02 -10.66 -11.18
CA LEU A 126 24.14 -9.93 -10.60
C LEU A 126 25.41 -10.12 -11.43
N GLU A 127 26.20 -9.04 -11.56
CA GLU A 127 27.56 -9.13 -12.06
C GLU A 127 28.33 -10.19 -11.26
N THR A 128 28.83 -11.21 -11.96
CA THR A 128 29.53 -12.33 -11.33
C THR A 128 31.02 -12.19 -11.56
N VAL A 129 31.78 -12.14 -10.48
CA VAL A 129 33.26 -12.16 -10.51
C VAL A 129 33.72 -13.49 -9.94
N ILE A 130 34.45 -14.26 -10.72
CA ILE A 130 35.05 -15.51 -10.30
C ILE A 130 36.47 -15.22 -9.79
N LYS A 131 36.79 -15.72 -8.59
CA LYS A 131 38.12 -15.63 -7.99
C LYS A 131 38.55 -17.01 -7.59
N ASP A 132 39.64 -17.49 -8.16
CA ASP A 132 40.26 -18.75 -7.78
C ASP A 132 41.06 -18.58 -6.48
N VAL A 133 40.83 -19.50 -5.55
CA VAL A 133 41.55 -19.54 -4.27
C VAL A 133 42.29 -20.84 -4.19
N TYR A 134 43.59 -20.74 -4.13
CA TYR A 134 44.50 -21.88 -4.02
C TYR A 134 44.89 -22.12 -2.55
N PRO A 135 45.35 -23.36 -2.23
CA PRO A 135 45.86 -23.64 -0.88
C PRO A 135 47.00 -22.72 -0.48
N ASP A 136 46.89 -22.14 0.72
CA ASP A 136 47.89 -21.25 1.34
C ASP A 136 48.76 -22.04 2.36
N ASP A 137 49.06 -23.30 1.99
CA ASP A 137 49.96 -24.15 2.80
C ASP A 137 51.37 -24.07 2.23
N PRO A 138 52.39 -23.76 3.03
CA PRO A 138 53.79 -23.76 2.57
C PRO A 138 54.26 -25.07 1.96
N ALA A 139 53.61 -26.19 2.27
CA ALA A 139 53.90 -27.51 1.72
C ALA A 139 53.18 -27.79 0.38
N PHE A 140 52.30 -26.88 -0.11
CA PHE A 140 51.58 -27.03 -1.35
C PHE A 140 52.46 -26.72 -2.54
N ASP A 141 52.71 -27.75 -3.35
CA ASP A 141 53.39 -27.60 -4.65
C ASP A 141 52.39 -27.81 -5.80
N SER A 142 52.06 -26.73 -6.49
CA SER A 142 51.13 -26.71 -7.60
C SER A 142 51.60 -27.55 -8.82
N GLN A 143 52.92 -27.84 -8.96
CA GLN A 143 53.46 -28.66 -10.05
C GLN A 143 53.42 -30.17 -9.73
N ALA A 144 53.50 -30.51 -8.45
CA ALA A 144 53.45 -31.89 -7.98
C ALA A 144 52.01 -32.35 -7.63
N ALA A 145 51.11 -31.42 -7.37
CA ALA A 145 49.73 -31.70 -6.94
C ALA A 145 48.80 -31.98 -8.13
N SER A 146 47.93 -32.98 -8.00
CA SER A 146 46.86 -33.23 -8.97
C SER A 146 45.60 -32.49 -8.59
N HIS A 147 45.04 -31.69 -9.52
CA HIS A 147 43.79 -30.96 -9.30
C HIS A 147 42.60 -31.94 -9.30
N ILE A 148 41.82 -32.00 -8.20
CA ILE A 148 40.71 -32.93 -7.99
C ILE A 148 39.33 -32.25 -8.11
N GLY A 149 39.29 -30.92 -8.27
CA GLY A 149 38.07 -30.12 -8.38
C GLY A 149 38.07 -28.90 -7.47
N TYR A 150 36.95 -28.20 -7.42
CA TYR A 150 36.73 -27.04 -6.55
C TYR A 150 35.32 -27.02 -5.99
N ASP A 151 35.14 -26.45 -4.80
CA ASP A 151 33.85 -26.14 -4.21
C ASP A 151 33.47 -24.68 -4.50
N GLU A 152 32.22 -24.43 -4.91
CA GLU A 152 31.74 -23.07 -5.09
C GLU A 152 31.25 -22.47 -3.77
N VAL A 153 31.85 -21.35 -3.36
CA VAL A 153 31.42 -20.55 -2.23
C VAL A 153 30.95 -19.19 -2.71
N VAL A 154 29.64 -18.95 -2.69
CA VAL A 154 29.06 -17.67 -3.12
C VAL A 154 29.13 -16.66 -1.99
N ARG A 155 29.63 -15.46 -2.30
CA ARG A 155 29.59 -14.25 -1.44
C ARG A 155 28.92 -13.12 -2.22
N TYR A 156 27.96 -12.45 -1.59
CA TYR A 156 27.35 -11.25 -2.17
C TYR A 156 28.05 -10.03 -1.59
N GLU A 157 28.63 -9.21 -2.45
CA GLU A 157 29.35 -8.00 -2.12
C GLU A 157 28.48 -6.77 -2.44
N LEU A 158 28.45 -5.77 -1.54
CA LEU A 158 27.82 -4.48 -1.78
C LEU A 158 28.88 -3.50 -2.27
N ILE A 159 28.76 -3.03 -3.51
CA ILE A 159 29.57 -1.96 -4.05
C ILE A 159 28.87 -0.63 -3.75
N PRO A 160 29.47 0.29 -2.97
CA PRO A 160 28.89 1.59 -2.70
C PRO A 160 28.61 2.40 -3.96
N MET A 161 27.73 3.44 -3.83
CA MET A 161 27.46 4.40 -4.90
C MET A 161 28.75 4.97 -5.48
N LYS A 162 28.83 5.02 -6.81
CA LYS A 162 29.98 5.60 -7.54
C LYS A 162 29.52 6.78 -8.39
N PHE A 163 30.28 7.88 -8.34
CA PHE A 163 30.14 8.99 -9.26
C PHE A 163 31.16 8.84 -10.38
N ARG A 164 30.74 9.21 -11.61
CA ARG A 164 31.61 9.18 -12.79
C ARG A 164 31.68 10.59 -13.39
N LYS A 165 32.88 11.06 -13.63
CA LYS A 165 33.13 12.26 -14.44
C LYS A 165 33.39 11.79 -15.88
N THR A 166 32.54 12.22 -16.81
CA THR A 166 32.72 12.00 -18.25
C THR A 166 33.21 13.29 -18.89
N ILE A 167 34.28 13.22 -19.68
CA ILE A 167 34.83 14.34 -20.42
C ILE A 167 34.59 14.06 -21.91
N TYR A 168 33.94 14.96 -22.60
CA TYR A 168 33.71 14.88 -24.03
C TYR A 168 34.69 15.81 -24.74
N HIS A 169 35.53 15.24 -25.63
CA HIS A 169 36.37 16.02 -26.52
C HIS A 169 35.60 16.31 -27.82
N ILE A 170 35.13 17.51 -27.98
CA ILE A 170 34.37 17.91 -29.16
C ILE A 170 35.37 18.40 -30.22
N HIS A 171 35.68 17.52 -31.17
CA HIS A 171 36.64 17.79 -32.22
C HIS A 171 36.09 18.79 -33.24
N LYS A 172 36.94 19.71 -33.67
CA LYS A 172 36.64 20.73 -34.67
C LYS A 172 37.58 20.54 -35.87
N TYR A 173 37.00 20.61 -37.06
CA TYR A 173 37.72 20.45 -38.31
C TYR A 173 37.42 21.64 -39.21
N SER A 174 38.36 22.02 -40.05
CA SER A 174 38.14 22.96 -41.15
C SER A 174 38.19 22.20 -42.47
N GLN A 175 37.11 22.27 -43.26
CA GLN A 175 37.02 21.64 -44.56
C GLN A 175 36.43 22.63 -45.56
N GLY A 176 37.22 23.01 -46.58
CA GLY A 176 36.79 23.97 -47.58
C GLY A 176 36.42 25.36 -47.00
N GLY A 177 37.13 25.79 -45.94
CA GLY A 177 36.88 27.06 -45.26
C GLY A 177 35.66 27.06 -44.33
N LYS A 178 34.96 25.93 -44.19
CA LYS A 178 33.84 25.77 -43.24
C LYS A 178 34.31 25.06 -41.99
N LEU A 179 33.89 25.59 -40.82
CA LEU A 179 34.08 24.92 -39.53
C LEU A 179 33.05 23.78 -39.39
N MET A 180 33.54 22.60 -39.13
CA MET A 180 32.75 21.40 -38.81
C MET A 180 33.13 20.95 -37.40
N GLU A 181 32.14 20.85 -36.51
CA GLU A 181 32.37 20.40 -35.12
C GLU A 181 31.43 19.29 -34.75
N GLY A 182 31.90 18.40 -33.85
CA GLY A 182 31.09 17.36 -33.27
C GLY A 182 29.93 17.92 -32.46
N LYS A 183 28.77 17.24 -32.46
CA LYS A 183 27.65 17.66 -31.62
C LYS A 183 27.95 17.32 -30.14
N THR A 184 27.87 18.35 -29.29
CA THR A 184 27.94 18.14 -27.85
C THR A 184 26.75 17.27 -27.39
N PRO A 185 26.98 16.20 -26.63
CA PRO A 185 25.89 15.42 -26.04
C PRO A 185 24.97 16.32 -25.22
N MET A 186 23.67 16.16 -25.40
CA MET A 186 22.67 17.05 -24.80
C MET A 186 22.58 16.78 -23.29
N ALA A 187 22.80 17.81 -22.47
CA ALA A 187 22.49 17.76 -21.05
C ALA A 187 21.00 18.05 -20.84
N PRO A 188 20.36 17.50 -19.78
CA PRO A 188 18.95 17.76 -19.49
C PRO A 188 18.61 19.24 -19.30
N PHE A 189 19.58 20.04 -18.87
CA PHE A 189 19.43 21.49 -18.66
C PHE A 189 20.59 22.24 -19.29
N LEU A 190 20.28 23.37 -19.89
CA LEU A 190 21.28 24.28 -20.42
C LEU A 190 22.29 24.68 -19.32
N ASN A 191 23.56 24.71 -19.69
CA ASN A 191 24.67 25.07 -18.80
C ASN A 191 24.72 24.21 -17.50
N SER A 192 24.32 22.97 -17.58
CA SER A 192 24.37 22.01 -16.46
C SER A 192 25.38 20.92 -16.76
N ASN A 193 26.24 20.61 -15.77
CA ASN A 193 27.15 19.47 -15.82
C ASN A 193 26.51 18.17 -15.26
N TYR A 194 25.24 18.23 -14.88
CA TYR A 194 24.53 17.11 -14.25
C TYR A 194 23.72 16.35 -15.30
N ASP A 195 24.03 15.08 -15.44
CA ASP A 195 23.31 14.14 -16.28
C ASP A 195 21.95 13.74 -15.68
N GLY A 196 21.06 13.18 -16.50
CA GLY A 196 19.74 12.71 -16.04
C GLY A 196 19.81 11.67 -14.91
N SER A 197 20.82 10.81 -14.94
CA SER A 197 21.04 9.78 -13.90
C SER A 197 21.42 10.41 -12.55
N PHE A 198 22.16 11.51 -12.54
CA PHE A 198 22.51 12.23 -11.33
C PHE A 198 21.25 12.82 -10.65
N ILE A 199 20.39 13.44 -11.46
CA ILE A 199 19.13 14.02 -11.01
C ILE A 199 18.16 12.92 -10.54
N ALA A 200 18.13 11.81 -11.26
CA ALA A 200 17.38 10.61 -10.86
C ALA A 200 17.84 10.08 -9.51
N GLY A 201 19.14 10.07 -9.22
CA GLY A 201 19.70 9.67 -7.93
C GLY A 201 19.15 10.52 -6.78
N ILE A 202 19.18 11.85 -6.93
CA ILE A 202 18.59 12.78 -5.93
C ILE A 202 17.10 12.52 -5.75
N SER A 203 16.35 12.40 -6.86
CA SER A 203 14.90 12.18 -6.84
C SER A 203 14.53 10.85 -6.20
N HIS A 204 15.27 9.80 -6.50
CA HIS A 204 15.08 8.44 -5.99
C HIS A 204 15.28 8.40 -4.47
N LEU A 205 16.41 8.92 -3.97
CA LEU A 205 16.67 8.98 -2.53
C LEU A 205 15.65 9.86 -1.81
N ARG A 206 15.24 10.99 -2.42
CA ARG A 206 14.32 11.93 -1.80
C ARG A 206 12.89 11.40 -1.71
N PHE A 207 12.33 10.86 -2.78
CA PHE A 207 10.91 10.56 -2.88
C PHE A 207 10.58 9.08 -2.73
N MET A 208 11.45 8.17 -3.17
CA MET A 208 11.26 6.72 -2.96
C MET A 208 11.67 6.30 -1.54
N TYR A 209 12.81 6.81 -1.03
CA TYR A 209 13.35 6.46 0.28
C TYR A 209 13.14 7.53 1.35
N SER A 210 12.41 8.60 1.02
CA SER A 210 12.05 9.66 1.97
C SER A 210 13.25 10.34 2.65
N MET A 211 14.43 10.34 2.00
CA MET A 211 15.64 10.93 2.55
C MET A 211 15.59 12.46 2.42
N PRO A 212 15.79 13.25 3.49
CA PRO A 212 15.92 14.70 3.41
C PRO A 212 17.08 15.11 2.50
N VAL A 213 16.94 16.22 1.75
CA VAL A 213 17.99 16.69 0.82
C VAL A 213 19.33 16.90 1.52
N GLU A 214 19.31 17.38 2.76
CA GLU A 214 20.53 17.56 3.56
C GLU A 214 21.28 16.24 3.81
N ARG A 215 20.55 15.15 4.08
CA ARG A 215 21.17 13.82 4.22
C ARG A 215 21.63 13.26 2.87
N ILE A 216 20.93 13.56 1.78
CA ILE A 216 21.35 13.16 0.43
C ILE A 216 22.69 13.80 0.09
N VAL A 217 22.82 15.11 0.30
CA VAL A 217 24.08 15.83 0.05
C VAL A 217 25.22 15.30 0.91
N LYS A 218 24.97 15.03 2.20
CA LYS A 218 25.95 14.42 3.08
C LYS A 218 26.37 13.02 2.57
N TYR A 219 25.40 12.18 2.20
CA TYR A 219 25.66 10.85 1.65
C TYR A 219 26.47 10.91 0.34
N PHE A 220 26.24 11.92 -0.51
CA PHE A 220 27.03 12.14 -1.72
C PHE A 220 28.47 12.52 -1.36
N GLY A 221 28.67 13.43 -0.38
CA GLY A 221 29.99 13.79 0.13
C GLY A 221 30.78 12.60 0.69
N GLU A 222 30.13 11.74 1.47
CA GLU A 222 30.72 10.49 1.98
C GLU A 222 31.16 9.53 0.84
N ASN A 223 30.57 9.66 -0.37
CA ASN A 223 30.94 8.90 -1.56
C ASN A 223 31.79 9.72 -2.56
N GLY A 224 32.43 10.80 -2.12
CA GLY A 224 33.40 11.58 -2.89
C GLY A 224 32.80 12.63 -3.82
N PHE A 225 31.53 13.04 -3.59
CA PHE A 225 30.90 14.09 -4.38
C PHE A 225 30.29 15.19 -3.49
N ASP A 226 31.08 16.20 -3.19
CA ASP A 226 30.63 17.36 -2.43
C ASP A 226 29.79 18.31 -3.28
N MET A 227 28.58 18.62 -2.82
CA MET A 227 27.70 19.60 -3.47
C MET A 227 26.88 20.41 -2.47
N PRO A 228 26.59 21.69 -2.77
CA PRO A 228 25.69 22.50 -1.95
C PRO A 228 24.25 21.98 -2.00
N LYS A 229 23.54 22.00 -0.87
CA LYS A 229 22.11 21.62 -0.82
C LYS A 229 21.22 22.45 -1.76
N GLN A 230 21.58 23.71 -2.00
CA GLN A 230 20.90 24.62 -2.91
C GLN A 230 20.93 24.08 -4.35
N THR A 231 22.06 23.49 -4.76
CA THR A 231 22.18 22.85 -6.08
C THR A 231 21.23 21.68 -6.23
N ALA A 232 21.15 20.81 -5.22
CA ALA A 232 20.19 19.69 -5.24
C ALA A 232 18.72 20.16 -5.31
N HIS A 233 18.36 21.18 -4.52
CA HIS A 233 17.03 21.80 -4.61
C HIS A 233 16.78 22.46 -5.96
N GLY A 234 17.79 23.12 -6.53
CA GLY A 234 17.73 23.73 -7.85
C GLY A 234 17.51 22.71 -8.98
N LEU A 235 18.20 21.58 -8.94
CA LEU A 235 18.00 20.47 -9.89
C LEU A 235 16.59 19.90 -9.81
N LEU A 236 16.06 19.66 -8.62
CA LEU A 236 14.68 19.21 -8.44
C LEU A 236 13.67 20.25 -8.95
N ALA A 237 13.92 21.54 -8.78
CA ALA A 237 13.06 22.60 -9.29
C ALA A 237 13.09 22.69 -10.82
N LYS A 238 14.26 22.58 -11.43
CA LYS A 238 14.39 22.52 -12.90
C LYS A 238 13.68 21.31 -13.48
N THR A 239 13.73 20.16 -12.80
CA THR A 239 13.02 18.95 -13.21
C THR A 239 11.50 19.11 -13.10
N GLU A 240 11.00 19.78 -12.07
CA GLU A 240 9.57 20.13 -11.94
C GLU A 240 9.09 20.92 -13.17
N ASN A 241 9.84 21.96 -13.56
CA ASN A 241 9.50 22.77 -14.72
C ASN A 241 9.58 21.96 -16.03
N LEU A 242 10.60 21.12 -16.19
CA LEU A 242 10.75 20.23 -17.35
C LEU A 242 9.57 19.24 -17.46
N PHE A 243 9.07 18.77 -16.34
CA PHE A 243 7.99 17.78 -16.27
C PHE A 243 6.57 18.39 -16.21
N GLU A 244 6.42 19.69 -16.41
CA GLU A 244 5.10 20.36 -16.39
C GLU A 244 4.11 19.67 -17.34
N LYS A 245 4.49 19.49 -18.61
CA LYS A 245 3.65 18.80 -19.61
C LYS A 245 3.49 17.30 -19.32
N LEU A 246 4.50 16.64 -18.78
CA LEU A 246 4.40 15.25 -18.34
C LEU A 246 3.38 15.11 -17.21
N ASN A 247 3.39 16.04 -16.27
CA ASN A 247 2.45 16.07 -15.15
C ASN A 247 1.01 16.37 -15.62
N GLU A 248 0.85 17.24 -16.63
CA GLU A 248 -0.46 17.50 -17.25
C GLU A 248 -0.96 16.25 -18.01
N ALA A 249 -0.08 15.56 -18.75
CA ALA A 249 -0.42 14.31 -19.42
C ALA A 249 -0.84 13.22 -18.41
N LEU A 250 -0.17 13.14 -17.25
CA LEU A 250 -0.54 12.24 -16.16
C LEU A 250 -1.91 12.58 -15.58
N LYS A 251 -2.18 13.86 -15.31
CA LYS A 251 -3.48 14.34 -14.84
C LYS A 251 -4.59 13.96 -15.82
N MET A 252 -4.38 14.18 -17.11
CA MET A 252 -5.35 13.84 -18.16
C MET A 252 -5.60 12.32 -18.22
N ALA A 253 -4.54 11.51 -18.20
CA ALA A 253 -4.65 10.05 -18.21
C ALA A 253 -5.45 9.53 -17.01
N VAL A 254 -5.17 10.03 -15.80
CA VAL A 254 -5.91 9.65 -14.59
C VAL A 254 -7.38 10.03 -14.67
N LYS A 255 -7.71 11.21 -15.22
CA LYS A 255 -9.11 11.64 -15.41
C LYS A 255 -9.86 10.86 -16.48
N GLN A 256 -9.17 10.27 -17.44
CA GLN A 256 -9.78 9.46 -18.52
C GLN A 256 -10.04 8.02 -18.12
N ASP A 257 -9.47 7.54 -17.02
CA ASP A 257 -9.75 6.19 -16.53
C ASP A 257 -11.20 6.07 -16.05
N THR A 258 -11.79 4.91 -16.29
CA THR A 258 -13.19 4.62 -15.95
C THR A 258 -13.41 4.25 -14.49
N TYR A 259 -12.34 3.94 -13.74
CA TYR A 259 -12.40 3.60 -12.32
C TYR A 259 -11.25 4.22 -11.53
N ASN A 260 -11.60 5.15 -10.65
CA ASN A 260 -10.63 5.87 -9.82
C ASN A 260 -10.91 5.67 -8.34
N CYS A 261 -9.82 5.63 -7.54
CA CYS A 261 -9.89 5.79 -6.09
C CYS A 261 -9.37 7.17 -5.70
N ALA A 262 -9.96 7.79 -4.69
CA ALA A 262 -9.47 9.04 -4.14
C ALA A 262 -9.33 9.01 -2.63
N ASP A 263 -8.38 9.78 -2.17
CA ASP A 263 -8.09 10.01 -0.76
C ASP A 263 -7.28 11.30 -0.63
N GLU A 264 -7.14 11.83 0.56
CA GLU A 264 -6.25 12.95 0.84
C GLU A 264 -5.35 12.65 2.04
N THR A 265 -4.18 13.28 2.03
CA THR A 265 -3.24 13.23 3.15
C THR A 265 -2.69 14.61 3.44
N TYR A 266 -2.32 14.88 4.69
CA TYR A 266 -1.74 16.18 5.01
C TYR A 266 -0.21 16.10 5.07
N HIS A 267 0.43 17.25 4.87
CA HIS A 267 1.84 17.46 5.19
C HIS A 267 2.03 18.88 5.75
N LYS A 268 2.96 19.05 6.68
CA LYS A 268 3.28 20.38 7.21
C LYS A 268 4.06 21.20 6.16
N ILE A 269 3.77 22.49 6.08
CA ILE A 269 4.37 23.42 5.12
C ILE A 269 4.80 24.67 5.85
N LEU A 270 5.99 25.15 5.53
CA LEU A 270 6.45 26.46 5.99
C LEU A 270 5.72 27.55 5.19
N VAL A 271 5.14 28.48 5.90
CA VAL A 271 4.45 29.67 5.34
C VAL A 271 5.02 30.93 5.96
N LYS A 272 4.98 32.04 5.21
CA LYS A 272 5.44 33.33 5.71
C LYS A 272 4.51 33.89 6.82
N GLU A 273 3.23 33.61 6.71
CA GLU A 273 2.23 34.02 7.69
C GLU A 273 2.36 33.17 8.96
N LYS A 274 2.45 33.84 10.10
CA LYS A 274 2.48 33.15 11.39
C LYS A 274 1.05 32.76 11.79
N ASN A 275 0.89 31.53 12.29
CA ASN A 275 -0.37 31.09 12.88
C ASN A 275 -0.62 31.76 14.25
N LYS A 276 -1.76 31.48 14.90
CA LYS A 276 -2.10 32.00 16.24
C LYS A 276 -1.02 31.73 17.30
N ASP A 277 -0.24 30.66 17.12
CA ASP A 277 0.87 30.28 18.01
C ASP A 277 2.21 30.91 17.63
N GLY A 278 2.23 31.88 16.73
CA GLY A 278 3.44 32.56 16.26
C GLY A 278 4.33 31.71 15.33
N LYS A 279 3.88 30.52 14.90
CA LYS A 279 4.63 29.59 14.07
C LYS A 279 4.23 29.73 12.59
N GLY A 280 5.21 29.90 11.70
CA GLY A 280 5.03 29.89 10.25
C GLY A 280 4.88 28.47 9.67
N ILE A 281 4.05 27.63 10.31
CA ILE A 281 3.82 26.23 9.88
C ILE A 281 2.32 26.00 9.77
N LYS A 282 1.87 25.48 8.63
CA LYS A 282 0.48 25.14 8.35
C LYS A 282 0.38 23.67 7.89
N ASN A 283 -0.69 22.98 8.25
CA ASN A 283 -1.05 21.73 7.61
C ASN A 283 -1.60 22.03 6.22
N GLY A 284 -0.98 21.43 5.19
CA GLY A 284 -1.47 21.49 3.82
C GLY A 284 -1.90 20.11 3.35
N TYR A 285 -3.02 20.03 2.65
CA TYR A 285 -3.56 18.78 2.15
C TYR A 285 -3.07 18.50 0.73
N ILE A 286 -2.70 17.26 0.49
CA ILE A 286 -2.34 16.71 -0.80
C ILE A 286 -3.44 15.72 -1.15
N TRP A 287 -4.11 15.95 -2.26
CA TRP A 287 -5.13 15.08 -2.81
C TRP A 287 -4.48 13.99 -3.66
N ALA A 288 -5.01 12.81 -3.62
CA ALA A 288 -4.52 11.65 -4.35
C ALA A 288 -5.65 11.02 -5.17
N PHE A 289 -5.36 10.73 -6.44
CA PHE A 289 -6.23 10.01 -7.36
C PHE A 289 -5.48 8.86 -7.99
N LEU A 290 -6.03 7.68 -7.87
CA LEU A 290 -5.52 6.45 -8.47
C LEU A 290 -6.44 6.04 -9.63
N ALA A 291 -5.92 6.05 -10.83
CA ALA A 291 -6.49 5.39 -12.00
C ALA A 291 -6.22 3.88 -11.89
N VAL A 292 -7.23 3.12 -11.50
CA VAL A 292 -7.05 1.71 -11.11
C VAL A 292 -6.66 0.85 -12.30
N ASN A 293 -7.27 1.08 -13.48
CA ASN A 293 -6.99 0.29 -14.68
C ASN A 293 -5.63 0.58 -15.29
N LEU A 294 -5.13 1.83 -15.17
CA LEU A 294 -3.86 2.25 -15.71
C LEU A 294 -2.69 2.07 -14.73
N GLY A 295 -2.99 1.87 -13.45
CA GLY A 295 -1.95 1.88 -12.41
C GLY A 295 -1.23 3.23 -12.31
N LEU A 296 -1.91 4.33 -12.63
CA LEU A 296 -1.36 5.68 -12.56
C LEU A 296 -1.94 6.44 -11.38
N VAL A 297 -1.09 7.20 -10.70
CA VAL A 297 -1.50 8.02 -9.54
C VAL A 297 -1.18 9.47 -9.82
N TYR A 298 -2.12 10.35 -9.51
CA TYR A 298 -1.93 11.78 -9.56
C TYR A 298 -2.14 12.38 -8.17
N PHE A 299 -1.04 12.81 -7.56
CA PHE A 299 -1.08 13.65 -6.36
C PHE A 299 -1.09 15.10 -6.78
N PHE A 300 -1.94 15.92 -6.17
CA PHE A 300 -1.91 17.36 -6.40
C PHE A 300 -2.08 18.16 -5.12
N TYR A 301 -1.52 19.34 -5.14
CA TYR A 301 -1.51 20.25 -4.02
C TYR A 301 -2.05 21.61 -4.46
N CYS A 302 -3.09 22.10 -3.81
CA CYS A 302 -3.68 23.40 -4.11
C CYS A 302 -3.59 24.30 -2.87
N ARG A 303 -2.46 24.96 -2.69
CA ARG A 303 -2.16 25.85 -1.53
C ARG A 303 -2.53 25.24 -0.17
N GLY A 304 -2.57 23.92 -0.08
CA GLY A 304 -2.92 23.15 1.11
C GLY A 304 -4.40 23.14 1.46
N SER A 305 -5.27 23.55 0.56
CA SER A 305 -6.71 23.56 0.77
C SER A 305 -7.28 22.14 0.78
N ARG A 306 -8.20 21.89 1.71
CA ARG A 306 -9.08 20.70 1.76
C ARG A 306 -10.51 21.04 1.33
N ALA A 307 -10.73 22.23 0.77
CA ALA A 307 -12.06 22.70 0.38
C ALA A 307 -12.63 21.84 -0.76
N SER A 308 -13.94 21.64 -0.72
CA SER A 308 -14.68 20.81 -1.68
C SER A 308 -14.53 21.32 -3.13
N GLU A 309 -14.39 22.61 -3.31
CA GLU A 309 -14.22 23.28 -4.60
C GLU A 309 -12.97 22.80 -5.32
N VAL A 310 -11.87 22.56 -4.57
CA VAL A 310 -10.62 22.03 -5.14
C VAL A 310 -10.82 20.65 -5.75
N PHE A 311 -11.56 19.80 -5.04
CA PHE A 311 -11.92 18.48 -5.52
C PHE A 311 -12.85 18.56 -6.74
N PHE A 312 -13.90 19.36 -6.66
CA PHE A 312 -14.89 19.50 -7.74
C PHE A 312 -14.28 20.08 -9.02
N GLU A 313 -13.36 21.03 -8.90
CA GLU A 313 -12.61 21.55 -10.05
C GLU A 313 -11.75 20.45 -10.70
N PHE A 314 -11.06 19.66 -9.89
CA PHE A 314 -10.25 18.55 -10.41
C PHE A 314 -11.10 17.53 -11.17
N ILE A 315 -12.22 17.08 -10.60
CA ILE A 315 -13.07 16.03 -11.20
C ILE A 315 -13.98 16.55 -12.32
N ARG A 316 -14.00 17.84 -12.61
CA ARG A 316 -14.79 18.40 -13.70
C ARG A 316 -14.50 17.67 -15.01
N GLY A 317 -15.56 17.10 -15.64
CA GLY A 317 -15.46 16.31 -16.86
C GLY A 317 -15.06 14.84 -16.68
N PHE A 318 -14.86 14.37 -15.44
CA PHE A 318 -14.73 12.95 -15.16
C PHE A 318 -16.06 12.22 -15.43
N LYS A 319 -16.00 11.02 -16.00
CA LYS A 319 -17.19 10.22 -16.36
C LYS A 319 -17.15 8.79 -15.81
N GLY A 320 -16.20 8.49 -14.94
CA GLY A 320 -15.98 7.14 -14.43
C GLY A 320 -16.71 6.83 -13.13
N THR A 321 -16.32 5.71 -12.56
CA THR A 321 -16.67 5.30 -11.20
C THR A 321 -15.61 5.80 -10.23
N PHE A 322 -16.05 6.17 -9.05
CA PHE A 322 -15.21 6.78 -8.05
C PHE A 322 -15.33 6.06 -6.70
N GLN A 323 -14.22 5.63 -6.13
CA GLN A 323 -14.17 5.02 -4.80
C GLN A 323 -13.50 5.93 -3.80
N SER A 324 -14.08 6.08 -2.61
CA SER A 324 -13.57 6.93 -1.55
C SER A 324 -14.04 6.48 -0.17
N ASP A 325 -13.53 7.15 0.85
CA ASP A 325 -14.13 7.11 2.18
C ASP A 325 -15.46 7.91 2.27
N GLY A 326 -16.01 8.02 3.47
CA GLY A 326 -17.26 8.75 3.72
C GLY A 326 -17.10 10.26 3.95
N TYR A 327 -16.00 10.87 3.49
CA TYR A 327 -15.84 12.32 3.60
C TYR A 327 -16.94 13.07 2.82
N GLN A 328 -17.49 14.13 3.42
CA GLN A 328 -18.67 14.82 2.88
C GLN A 328 -18.48 15.33 1.44
N THR A 329 -17.30 15.80 1.10
CA THR A 329 -16.96 16.21 -0.27
C THR A 329 -17.18 15.10 -1.27
N TYR A 330 -16.75 13.88 -0.94
CA TYR A 330 -16.92 12.72 -1.82
C TYR A 330 -18.37 12.25 -1.90
N LYS A 331 -19.11 12.32 -0.79
CA LYS A 331 -20.56 12.04 -0.78
C LYS A 331 -21.32 12.97 -1.71
N SER A 332 -21.03 14.27 -1.63
CA SER A 332 -21.65 15.28 -2.48
C SER A 332 -21.33 15.04 -3.98
N ALA A 333 -20.12 14.57 -4.29
CA ALA A 333 -19.74 14.20 -5.67
C ALA A 333 -20.52 13.00 -6.21
N GLY A 334 -21.01 12.10 -5.35
CA GLY A 334 -21.85 10.95 -5.73
C GLY A 334 -23.15 11.30 -6.44
N GLN A 335 -23.52 12.59 -6.49
CA GLN A 335 -24.65 13.07 -7.28
C GLN A 335 -24.36 13.08 -8.80
N TRP A 336 -23.08 13.13 -9.19
CA TRP A 336 -22.68 13.27 -10.59
C TRP A 336 -22.08 12.01 -11.20
N PHE A 337 -21.62 11.06 -10.36
CA PHE A 337 -21.05 9.79 -10.82
C PHE A 337 -21.32 8.64 -9.86
N LEU A 338 -21.08 7.43 -10.34
CA LEU A 338 -21.18 6.24 -9.51
C LEU A 338 -20.08 6.26 -8.44
N ARG A 339 -20.46 6.44 -7.18
CA ARG A 339 -19.55 6.35 -6.03
C ARG A 339 -19.58 4.96 -5.41
N LEU A 340 -18.41 4.46 -5.04
CA LEU A 340 -18.22 3.28 -4.21
C LEU A 340 -17.71 3.72 -2.83
N ALA A 341 -18.28 3.13 -1.78
CA ALA A 341 -17.80 3.35 -0.42
C ALA A 341 -16.76 2.29 0.00
N CYS A 342 -16.00 2.61 1.03
CA CYS A 342 -14.95 1.75 1.58
C CYS A 342 -15.48 0.90 2.73
N PHE A 343 -15.52 -0.43 2.57
CA PHE A 343 -15.92 -1.36 3.64
C PHE A 343 -14.98 -1.32 4.85
N GLN A 344 -13.70 -1.00 4.66
CA GLN A 344 -12.76 -0.90 5.79
C GLN A 344 -13.08 0.28 6.72
N HIS A 345 -13.50 1.43 6.16
CA HIS A 345 -13.93 2.55 6.98
C HIS A 345 -15.19 2.24 7.77
N VAL A 346 -16.16 1.57 7.13
CA VAL A 346 -17.35 1.07 7.81
C VAL A 346 -16.98 0.10 8.93
N LYS A 347 -16.17 -0.91 8.62
CA LYS A 347 -15.73 -1.92 9.60
C LYS A 347 -15.03 -1.28 10.80
N ARG A 348 -14.18 -0.28 10.57
CA ARG A 348 -13.48 0.45 11.64
C ARG A 348 -14.45 1.10 12.61
N LYS A 349 -15.54 1.72 12.11
CA LYS A 349 -16.57 2.31 12.95
C LYS A 349 -17.21 1.30 13.91
N PHE A 350 -17.48 0.08 13.43
CA PHE A 350 -18.00 -0.99 14.27
C PHE A 350 -16.96 -1.59 15.23
N LEU A 351 -15.69 -1.58 14.88
CA LEU A 351 -14.60 -1.99 15.78
C LEU A 351 -14.38 -0.98 16.91
N ASP A 352 -14.62 0.29 16.67
CA ASP A 352 -14.51 1.35 17.68
C ASP A 352 -15.58 1.20 18.79
N CYS A 353 -16.68 0.45 18.56
CA CYS A 353 -17.71 0.15 19.55
C CYS A 353 -17.25 -0.79 20.70
N GLY A 354 -16.02 -1.29 20.66
CA GLY A 354 -15.50 -2.22 21.68
C GLY A 354 -16.18 -3.57 21.68
N ASP A 355 -16.55 -4.06 22.87
CA ASP A 355 -17.10 -5.42 23.08
C ASP A 355 -18.62 -5.50 22.85
N ASP A 356 -19.21 -4.61 22.03
CA ASP A 356 -20.64 -4.68 21.71
C ASP A 356 -20.92 -5.84 20.75
N PHE A 357 -21.76 -6.79 21.18
CA PHE A 357 -22.08 -8.01 20.44
C PHE A 357 -22.69 -7.72 19.06
N ASP A 358 -23.58 -6.74 18.94
CA ASP A 358 -24.21 -6.42 17.65
C ASP A 358 -23.21 -5.84 16.67
N CYS A 359 -22.31 -4.98 17.14
CA CYS A 359 -21.22 -4.41 16.36
C CYS A 359 -20.24 -5.51 15.90
N GLU A 360 -19.89 -6.44 16.81
CA GLU A 360 -19.02 -7.56 16.47
C GLU A 360 -19.63 -8.46 15.39
N VAL A 361 -20.93 -8.76 15.46
CA VAL A 361 -21.63 -9.53 14.41
C VAL A 361 -21.53 -8.83 13.05
N ILE A 362 -21.70 -7.50 12.99
CA ILE A 362 -21.53 -6.75 11.73
C ILE A 362 -20.08 -6.89 11.22
N VAL A 363 -19.08 -6.75 12.10
CA VAL A 363 -17.65 -6.93 11.74
C VAL A 363 -17.39 -8.32 11.18
N ARG A 364 -17.92 -9.37 11.81
CA ARG A 364 -17.78 -10.77 11.33
C ARG A 364 -18.42 -10.95 9.94
N LEU A 365 -19.61 -10.41 9.72
CA LEU A 365 -20.29 -10.47 8.42
C LEU A 365 -19.50 -9.73 7.33
N ILE A 366 -18.93 -8.56 7.62
CA ILE A 366 -18.06 -7.83 6.70
C ILE A 366 -16.79 -8.65 6.41
N ASN A 367 -16.16 -9.24 7.42
CA ASN A 367 -15.00 -10.11 7.23
C ASN A 367 -15.34 -11.32 6.35
N HIS A 368 -16.54 -11.88 6.48
CA HIS A 368 -16.98 -12.98 5.64
C HIS A 368 -17.17 -12.56 4.18
N ILE A 369 -17.69 -11.34 3.93
CA ILE A 369 -17.74 -10.77 2.58
C ILE A 369 -16.32 -10.69 1.98
N TYR A 370 -15.33 -10.18 2.72
CA TYR A 370 -13.93 -10.14 2.28
C TYR A 370 -13.39 -11.54 1.97
N HIS A 371 -13.65 -12.52 2.84
CA HIS A 371 -13.22 -13.89 2.62
C HIS A 371 -13.79 -14.46 1.30
N LEU A 372 -15.09 -14.30 1.06
CA LEU A 372 -15.76 -14.77 -0.14
C LEU A 372 -15.26 -14.05 -1.40
N ASP A 373 -15.03 -12.75 -1.32
CA ASP A 373 -14.53 -11.93 -2.43
C ASP A 373 -13.11 -12.31 -2.85
N HIS A 374 -12.25 -12.60 -1.86
CA HIS A 374 -10.86 -12.97 -2.10
C HIS A 374 -10.66 -14.44 -2.50
N LYS A 375 -11.69 -15.28 -2.39
CA LYS A 375 -11.61 -16.70 -2.78
C LYS A 375 -11.29 -16.88 -4.26
N HIS A 376 -11.75 -15.95 -5.08
CA HIS A 376 -11.54 -15.97 -6.52
C HIS A 376 -10.99 -14.63 -6.99
N ARG A 377 -10.00 -14.66 -7.88
CA ARG A 377 -9.37 -13.46 -8.44
C ARG A 377 -9.55 -13.41 -9.95
N ILE A 378 -9.92 -12.24 -10.45
CA ILE A 378 -10.02 -12.00 -11.89
C ILE A 378 -8.64 -12.21 -12.52
N GLY A 379 -8.61 -12.93 -13.65
CA GLY A 379 -7.37 -13.28 -14.35
C GLY A 379 -6.68 -14.55 -13.87
N GLN A 380 -7.17 -15.19 -12.78
CA GLN A 380 -6.66 -16.47 -12.30
C GLN A 380 -7.74 -17.55 -12.48
N ASP A 381 -7.34 -18.78 -12.74
CA ASP A 381 -8.21 -19.97 -12.85
C ASP A 381 -9.45 -19.78 -13.75
N GLY A 382 -9.33 -18.99 -14.81
CA GLY A 382 -10.41 -18.68 -15.74
C GLY A 382 -11.51 -17.79 -15.18
N TRP A 383 -11.23 -17.05 -14.08
CA TRP A 383 -12.15 -16.08 -13.53
C TRP A 383 -12.13 -14.76 -14.31
N THR A 384 -13.29 -14.38 -14.80
CA THR A 384 -13.53 -13.11 -15.51
C THR A 384 -14.28 -12.12 -14.62
N GLU A 385 -14.32 -10.85 -15.02
CA GLU A 385 -15.12 -9.81 -14.34
C GLU A 385 -16.59 -10.25 -14.19
N ALA A 386 -17.19 -10.79 -15.25
CA ALA A 386 -18.58 -11.23 -15.26
C ALA A 386 -18.84 -12.40 -14.29
N LYS A 387 -17.93 -13.38 -14.24
CA LYS A 387 -18.00 -14.49 -13.28
C LYS A 387 -17.88 -13.98 -11.84
N HIS A 388 -16.93 -13.07 -11.58
CA HIS A 388 -16.72 -12.51 -10.25
C HIS A 388 -17.91 -11.64 -9.81
N ARG A 389 -18.50 -10.86 -10.71
CA ARG A 389 -19.73 -10.11 -10.45
C ARG A 389 -20.90 -11.02 -10.07
N LYS A 390 -21.08 -12.14 -10.80
CA LYS A 390 -22.10 -13.14 -10.48
C LYS A 390 -21.84 -13.76 -9.09
N TRP A 391 -20.62 -14.19 -8.82
CA TRP A 391 -20.22 -14.73 -7.53
C TRP A 391 -20.53 -13.78 -6.37
N ARG A 392 -20.17 -12.49 -6.48
CA ARG A 392 -20.52 -11.48 -5.48
C ARG A 392 -22.04 -11.37 -5.28
N LYS A 393 -22.82 -11.37 -6.37
CA LYS A 393 -24.29 -11.32 -6.27
C LYS A 393 -24.87 -12.55 -5.58
N ASP A 394 -24.35 -13.71 -5.86
CA ASP A 394 -24.87 -14.95 -5.32
C ASP A 394 -24.42 -15.17 -3.86
N MET A 395 -23.18 -14.85 -3.51
CA MET A 395 -22.59 -15.16 -2.21
C MET A 395 -22.56 -13.97 -1.23
N CYS A 396 -22.22 -12.77 -1.69
CA CYS A 396 -22.05 -11.62 -0.80
C CYS A 396 -23.34 -10.79 -0.64
N LYS A 397 -24.19 -10.70 -1.67
CA LYS A 397 -25.42 -9.91 -1.59
C LYS A 397 -26.43 -10.42 -0.55
N PRO A 398 -26.62 -11.73 -0.32
CA PRO A 398 -27.44 -12.22 0.79
C PRO A 398 -26.92 -11.77 2.16
N ILE A 399 -25.60 -11.75 2.36
CA ILE A 399 -24.99 -11.28 3.61
C ILE A 399 -25.29 -9.79 3.82
N MET A 400 -25.20 -8.98 2.78
CA MET A 400 -25.60 -7.56 2.85
C MET A 400 -27.06 -7.39 3.26
N LYS A 401 -27.98 -8.25 2.82
CA LYS A 401 -29.38 -8.22 3.27
C LYS A 401 -29.52 -8.50 4.78
N ILE A 402 -28.73 -9.44 5.30
CA ILE A 402 -28.70 -9.74 6.74
C ILE A 402 -28.18 -8.53 7.51
N ILE A 403 -27.06 -7.93 7.04
CA ILE A 403 -26.50 -6.71 7.63
C ILE A 403 -27.56 -5.59 7.64
N LYS A 404 -28.25 -5.36 6.51
CA LYS A 404 -29.30 -4.32 6.43
C LYS A 404 -30.40 -4.49 7.47
N LYS A 405 -30.95 -5.71 7.55
CA LYS A 405 -31.98 -6.04 8.54
C LYS A 405 -31.52 -5.78 9.97
N LYS A 406 -30.24 -6.07 10.27
CA LYS A 406 -29.67 -5.82 11.60
C LYS A 406 -29.48 -4.32 11.83
N LEU A 407 -28.95 -3.57 10.86
CA LEU A 407 -28.82 -2.11 10.93
C LEU A 407 -30.15 -1.41 11.14
N ASP A 408 -31.20 -1.82 10.42
CA ASP A 408 -32.55 -1.22 10.55
C ASP A 408 -33.13 -1.44 11.95
N ARG A 409 -32.89 -2.63 12.56
CA ARG A 409 -33.28 -2.88 13.96
C ARG A 409 -32.50 -1.99 14.92
N MET A 410 -31.17 -1.89 14.75
CA MET A 410 -30.33 -1.05 15.61
C MET A 410 -30.67 0.44 15.48
N ALA A 411 -31.01 0.91 14.27
CA ALA A 411 -31.44 2.28 14.05
C ALA A 411 -32.82 2.61 14.65
N ALA A 412 -33.70 1.62 14.76
CA ALA A 412 -35.01 1.75 15.40
C ALA A 412 -34.96 1.62 16.93
N ASP A 413 -33.87 1.14 17.47
CA ASP A 413 -33.69 0.90 18.92
C ASP A 413 -33.40 2.24 19.63
N LYS A 414 -34.39 2.71 20.39
CA LYS A 414 -34.30 3.96 21.17
C LYS A 414 -33.31 3.90 22.34
N THR A 415 -32.82 2.71 22.70
CA THR A 415 -31.80 2.55 23.76
C THR A 415 -30.40 2.91 23.24
N ILE A 416 -30.18 2.92 21.91
CA ILE A 416 -28.94 3.37 21.29
C ILE A 416 -28.96 4.90 21.21
N LEU A 417 -28.26 5.53 22.16
CA LEU A 417 -28.29 6.99 22.29
C LEU A 417 -27.45 7.68 21.20
N PRO A 418 -27.89 8.85 20.70
CA PRO A 418 -27.08 9.71 19.82
C PRO A 418 -25.72 10.04 20.43
N LYS A 419 -24.69 10.18 19.59
CA LYS A 419 -23.28 10.44 19.95
C LYS A 419 -22.56 9.27 20.65
N THR A 420 -23.16 8.09 20.69
CA THR A 420 -22.43 6.87 21.05
C THR A 420 -21.74 6.30 19.80
N GLU A 421 -20.64 5.59 19.99
CA GLU A 421 -19.89 4.95 18.89
C GLU A 421 -20.79 4.00 18.09
N LYS A 422 -21.65 3.26 18.75
CA LYS A 422 -22.66 2.38 18.14
C LYS A 422 -23.65 3.14 17.26
N TYR A 423 -24.19 4.27 17.76
CA TYR A 423 -25.07 5.13 16.98
C TYR A 423 -24.36 5.65 15.72
N ASP A 424 -23.15 6.18 15.89
CA ASP A 424 -22.36 6.73 14.80
C ASP A 424 -21.99 5.66 13.77
N ALA A 425 -21.64 4.44 14.18
CA ALA A 425 -21.33 3.33 13.28
C ALA A 425 -22.53 2.92 12.43
N VAL A 426 -23.72 2.78 13.07
CA VAL A 426 -24.97 2.40 12.39
C VAL A 426 -25.36 3.46 11.36
N HIS A 427 -25.39 4.73 11.77
CA HIS A 427 -25.79 5.83 10.89
C HIS A 427 -24.75 6.08 9.78
N TYR A 428 -23.45 5.89 10.07
CA TYR A 428 -22.41 5.95 9.05
C TYR A 428 -22.64 4.89 7.97
N MET A 429 -22.84 3.61 8.35
CA MET A 429 -23.06 2.53 7.38
C MET A 429 -24.38 2.71 6.61
N LEU A 430 -25.45 3.16 7.25
CA LEU A 430 -26.70 3.47 6.58
C LEU A 430 -26.55 4.62 5.57
N GLY A 431 -25.81 5.66 5.94
CA GLY A 431 -25.51 6.78 5.05
C GLY A 431 -24.58 6.43 3.88
N GLU A 432 -23.83 5.34 3.99
CA GLU A 432 -22.96 4.79 2.91
C GLU A 432 -23.63 3.65 2.13
N TRP A 433 -24.86 3.24 2.49
CA TRP A 433 -25.46 1.99 2.04
C TRP A 433 -25.51 1.85 0.51
N ASP A 434 -26.01 2.85 -0.18
CA ASP A 434 -26.14 2.81 -1.63
C ASP A 434 -24.77 2.75 -2.33
N ALA A 435 -23.79 3.47 -1.78
CA ALA A 435 -22.42 3.44 -2.29
C ALA A 435 -21.72 2.09 -2.02
N LEU A 436 -22.04 1.42 -0.90
CA LEU A 436 -21.58 0.06 -0.63
C LEU A 436 -22.22 -0.95 -1.59
N MET A 437 -23.51 -0.79 -1.88
CA MET A 437 -24.24 -1.69 -2.80
C MET A 437 -23.81 -1.55 -4.26
N ASN A 438 -23.17 -0.47 -4.63
CA ASN A 438 -22.66 -0.28 -6.00
C ASN A 438 -21.55 -1.28 -6.39
N ILE A 439 -20.91 -1.94 -5.43
CA ILE A 439 -19.90 -2.98 -5.71
C ILE A 439 -20.44 -4.15 -6.52
N PHE A 440 -21.76 -4.40 -6.49
CA PHE A 440 -22.41 -5.47 -7.24
C PHE A 440 -22.65 -5.13 -8.72
N LYS A 441 -22.31 -3.90 -9.16
CA LYS A 441 -22.47 -3.49 -10.55
C LYS A 441 -21.36 -4.04 -11.45
N ARG A 442 -20.12 -4.17 -10.92
CA ARG A 442 -18.99 -4.76 -11.65
C ARG A 442 -18.18 -5.69 -10.71
N GLY A 443 -17.54 -6.69 -11.29
CA GLY A 443 -16.73 -7.66 -10.54
C GLY A 443 -15.31 -7.17 -10.22
N ASP A 444 -14.80 -6.21 -10.97
CA ASP A 444 -13.46 -5.64 -10.80
C ASP A 444 -13.39 -4.49 -9.77
N TYR A 445 -14.51 -4.04 -9.24
CA TYR A 445 -14.51 -3.04 -8.17
C TYR A 445 -13.89 -3.58 -6.88
N HIS A 446 -13.12 -2.76 -6.19
CA HIS A 446 -12.52 -3.13 -4.90
C HIS A 446 -13.55 -2.95 -3.76
N LEU A 447 -13.47 -3.81 -2.75
CA LEU A 447 -14.28 -3.66 -1.53
C LEU A 447 -13.88 -2.42 -0.70
N ASP A 448 -12.64 -2.00 -0.83
CA ASP A 448 -12.10 -0.91 -0.02
C ASP A 448 -11.17 0.02 -0.80
N ASN A 449 -10.86 1.14 -0.14
CA ASN A 449 -9.97 2.18 -0.67
C ASN A 449 -8.49 1.95 -0.32
N ASN A 450 -8.13 0.76 0.18
CA ASN A 450 -6.79 0.47 0.68
C ASN A 450 -5.68 0.64 -0.37
N ALA A 451 -6.03 0.53 -1.66
CA ALA A 451 -5.07 0.70 -2.74
C ALA A 451 -4.44 2.10 -2.69
N ILE A 452 -5.24 3.16 -2.63
CA ILE A 452 -4.75 4.52 -2.57
C ILE A 452 -4.22 4.89 -1.18
N GLU A 453 -4.80 4.34 -0.10
CA GLU A 453 -4.29 4.57 1.25
C GLU A 453 -2.84 4.08 1.41
N ARG A 454 -2.50 2.93 0.78
CA ARG A 454 -1.11 2.43 0.74
C ARG A 454 -0.18 3.38 0.00
N LEU A 455 -0.65 4.06 -1.04
CA LEU A 455 0.14 5.03 -1.80
C LEU A 455 0.35 6.32 -1.02
N ASN A 456 -0.65 6.77 -0.26
CA ASN A 456 -0.53 7.90 0.66
C ASN A 456 0.54 7.69 1.76
N ARG A 457 0.94 6.43 2.01
CA ARG A 457 2.02 6.13 2.96
C ARG A 457 3.37 6.70 2.52
N TYR A 458 3.64 6.86 1.24
CA TYR A 458 4.87 7.52 0.76
C TYR A 458 4.97 8.95 1.28
N VAL A 459 3.88 9.71 1.20
CA VAL A 459 3.81 11.07 1.75
C VAL A 459 3.86 11.02 3.28
N SER A 460 3.11 10.12 3.93
CA SER A 460 3.02 10.06 5.39
C SER A 460 4.30 9.56 6.07
N LEU A 461 5.06 8.67 5.45
CA LEU A 461 6.37 8.24 5.93
C LEU A 461 7.40 9.35 5.76
N SER A 462 7.35 10.08 4.63
CA SER A 462 8.22 11.22 4.40
C SER A 462 8.08 12.32 5.48
N ARG A 463 6.89 12.49 6.07
CA ARG A 463 6.65 13.42 7.20
C ARG A 463 7.52 13.13 8.43
N ARG A 464 7.89 11.87 8.65
CA ARG A 464 8.72 11.46 9.79
C ARG A 464 10.19 11.83 9.59
N ASN A 465 10.64 11.86 8.33
CA ASN A 465 12.02 12.18 7.96
C ASN A 465 12.21 13.66 7.61
N SER A 466 11.23 14.24 6.91
CA SER A 466 11.22 15.64 6.50
C SER A 466 9.98 16.30 7.10
N LEU A 467 10.13 16.94 8.24
CA LEU A 467 9.04 17.43 9.09
C LEU A 467 8.07 18.39 8.36
N PHE A 468 8.55 19.08 7.30
CA PHE A 468 7.74 20.03 6.53
C PHE A 468 8.28 20.20 5.10
N PHE A 469 7.45 20.64 4.20
CA PHE A 469 7.88 21.26 2.94
C PHE A 469 8.30 22.71 3.19
N GLY A 470 9.40 23.13 2.59
CA GLY A 470 9.94 24.48 2.78
C GLY A 470 9.09 25.61 2.20
N SER A 471 8.10 25.29 1.34
CA SER A 471 7.20 26.25 0.71
C SER A 471 6.03 25.54 0.02
N HIS A 472 5.03 26.30 -0.44
CA HIS A 472 3.95 25.80 -1.31
C HIS A 472 4.49 25.17 -2.60
N LYS A 473 5.44 25.82 -3.27
CA LYS A 473 6.15 25.28 -4.45
C LYS A 473 6.85 23.95 -4.15
N GLY A 474 7.47 23.82 -2.97
CA GLY A 474 8.08 22.57 -2.54
C GLY A 474 7.05 21.44 -2.34
N ALA A 475 5.84 21.75 -1.92
CA ALA A 475 4.75 20.80 -1.78
C ALA A 475 4.17 20.38 -3.15
N GLU A 476 4.01 21.31 -4.10
CA GLU A 476 3.61 21.04 -5.49
C GLU A 476 4.61 20.09 -6.16
N ARG A 477 5.90 20.39 -6.03
CA ARG A 477 6.98 19.52 -6.51
C ARG A 477 6.93 18.13 -5.87
N GLY A 478 6.72 18.08 -4.56
CA GLY A 478 6.57 16.82 -3.84
C GLY A 478 5.41 15.99 -4.37
N ALA A 479 4.26 16.59 -4.59
CA ALA A 479 3.08 15.94 -5.15
C ALA A 479 3.37 15.35 -6.55
N MET A 480 4.03 16.11 -7.43
CA MET A 480 4.42 15.63 -8.76
C MET A 480 5.35 14.41 -8.67
N PHE A 481 6.41 14.49 -7.88
CA PHE A 481 7.34 13.35 -7.76
C PHE A 481 6.71 12.12 -7.11
N TYR A 482 5.86 12.29 -6.09
CA TYR A 482 5.11 11.16 -5.51
C TYR A 482 4.16 10.53 -6.52
N SER A 483 3.57 11.31 -7.42
CA SER A 483 2.76 10.79 -8.53
C SER A 483 3.57 9.83 -9.40
N LEU A 484 4.76 10.22 -9.79
CA LEU A 484 5.64 9.40 -10.62
C LEU A 484 6.18 8.17 -9.87
N VAL A 485 6.62 8.33 -8.60
CA VAL A 485 7.08 7.22 -7.75
C VAL A 485 6.01 6.14 -7.62
N CYS A 486 4.80 6.55 -7.25
CA CYS A 486 3.70 5.62 -7.02
C CYS A 486 3.24 4.95 -8.34
N SER A 487 3.19 5.71 -9.43
CA SER A 487 2.84 5.17 -10.76
C SER A 487 3.89 4.18 -11.27
N CYS A 488 5.19 4.47 -11.10
CA CYS A 488 6.26 3.52 -11.41
C CYS A 488 6.10 2.23 -10.62
N ARG A 489 5.84 2.33 -9.31
CA ARG A 489 5.69 1.15 -8.46
C ARG A 489 4.51 0.28 -8.86
N LEU A 490 3.36 0.87 -9.19
CA LEU A 490 2.17 0.14 -9.62
C LEU A 490 2.41 -0.59 -10.93
N ASN A 491 3.21 -0.01 -11.83
CA ASN A 491 3.55 -0.61 -13.12
C ASN A 491 4.82 -1.47 -13.08
N GLY A 492 5.39 -1.74 -11.89
CA GLY A 492 6.61 -2.53 -11.75
C GLY A 492 7.81 -1.92 -12.50
N VAL A 493 7.89 -0.60 -12.54
CA VAL A 493 8.95 0.19 -13.18
C VAL A 493 9.95 0.63 -12.12
N ASN A 494 11.25 0.47 -12.41
CA ASN A 494 12.31 1.01 -11.57
C ASN A 494 12.30 2.54 -11.68
N PHE A 495 12.04 3.23 -10.58
CA PHE A 495 11.91 4.69 -10.57
C PHE A 495 13.21 5.42 -10.95
N PHE A 496 14.37 4.90 -10.55
CA PHE A 496 15.67 5.50 -10.91
C PHE A 496 15.90 5.44 -12.42
N GLU A 497 15.71 4.27 -13.03
CA GLU A 497 15.87 4.07 -14.48
C GLU A 497 14.86 4.92 -15.27
N TYR A 498 13.62 4.92 -14.81
CA TYR A 498 12.54 5.71 -15.40
C TYR A 498 12.89 7.20 -15.44
N ILE A 499 13.24 7.79 -14.28
CA ILE A 499 13.57 9.22 -14.22
C ILE A 499 14.84 9.54 -15.02
N SER A 500 15.86 8.68 -14.97
CA SER A 500 17.10 8.87 -15.75
C SER A 500 16.82 8.98 -17.24
N ASP A 501 15.94 8.15 -17.78
CA ASP A 501 15.58 8.14 -19.20
C ASP A 501 14.62 9.29 -19.55
N VAL A 502 13.56 9.45 -18.75
CA VAL A 502 12.50 10.44 -19.06
C VAL A 502 12.98 11.88 -18.94
N ILE A 503 13.91 12.20 -18.04
CA ILE A 503 14.54 13.51 -17.99
C ILE A 503 15.20 13.84 -19.33
N ASN A 504 16.00 12.93 -19.86
CA ASN A 504 16.71 13.13 -21.13
C ASN A 504 15.74 13.20 -22.31
N LYS A 505 14.75 12.29 -22.37
CA LYS A 505 13.73 12.29 -23.41
C LYS A 505 12.87 13.57 -23.39
N ALA A 506 12.42 13.99 -22.20
CA ALA A 506 11.62 15.21 -22.08
C ALA A 506 12.41 16.48 -22.44
N ALA A 507 13.70 16.54 -22.09
CA ALA A 507 14.58 17.64 -22.47
C ALA A 507 14.82 17.72 -23.99
N ALA A 508 14.76 16.58 -24.68
CA ALA A 508 14.92 16.53 -26.14
C ALA A 508 13.65 16.90 -26.91
N LEU A 509 12.49 16.95 -26.26
CA LEU A 509 11.23 17.30 -26.93
C LEU A 509 11.14 18.80 -27.19
N PRO A 510 10.74 19.22 -28.42
CA PRO A 510 10.47 20.61 -28.74
C PRO A 510 9.42 21.26 -27.83
N PRO A 511 9.48 22.58 -27.56
CA PRO A 511 8.54 23.26 -26.68
C PRO A 511 7.06 23.08 -27.04
N ASN A 512 6.75 22.98 -28.34
CA ASN A 512 5.37 22.83 -28.84
C ASN A 512 4.92 21.35 -29.00
N THR A 513 5.64 20.42 -28.40
CA THR A 513 5.27 18.99 -28.44
C THR A 513 3.88 18.78 -27.83
N PRO A 514 2.97 18.06 -28.51
CA PRO A 514 1.63 17.77 -28.01
C PRO A 514 1.66 16.79 -26.82
N LEU A 515 0.61 16.83 -25.98
CA LEU A 515 0.53 16.04 -24.74
C LEU A 515 0.56 14.52 -24.98
N GLU A 516 0.14 14.05 -26.14
CA GLU A 516 0.15 12.63 -26.52
C GLU A 516 1.57 12.06 -26.53
N LYS A 517 2.57 12.85 -26.89
CA LYS A 517 3.99 12.44 -26.83
C LYS A 517 4.44 12.27 -25.37
N TYR A 518 4.01 13.17 -24.48
CA TYR A 518 4.29 13.03 -23.05
C TYR A 518 3.50 11.88 -22.41
N ARG A 519 2.30 11.56 -22.93
CA ARG A 519 1.52 10.38 -22.51
C ARG A 519 2.31 9.09 -22.72
N MET A 520 3.10 9.00 -23.79
CA MET A 520 3.93 7.82 -24.09
C MET A 520 5.14 7.68 -23.15
N LEU A 521 5.50 8.74 -22.41
CA LEU A 521 6.55 8.72 -21.41
C LEU A 521 6.05 8.32 -20.02
N LEU A 522 4.73 8.20 -19.80
CA LEU A 522 4.19 7.82 -18.50
C LEU A 522 4.51 6.36 -18.15
N PRO A 523 4.61 6.01 -16.85
CA PRO A 523 5.09 4.70 -16.39
C PRO A 523 4.38 3.49 -16.96
N ASP A 524 3.07 3.58 -17.24
CA ASP A 524 2.27 2.51 -17.84
C ASP A 524 2.62 2.23 -19.30
N LYS A 525 3.14 3.22 -20.03
CA LYS A 525 3.55 3.12 -21.44
C LYS A 525 5.07 3.04 -21.63
N TRP A 526 5.82 3.49 -20.65
CA TRP A 526 7.28 3.61 -20.77
C TRP A 526 7.99 2.27 -21.06
N LYS A 527 7.52 1.16 -20.46
CA LYS A 527 8.10 -0.18 -20.71
C LYS A 527 7.90 -0.64 -22.14
N GLU A 528 6.76 -0.30 -22.75
CA GLU A 528 6.41 -0.70 -24.12
C GLU A 528 7.24 0.08 -25.15
N ASN A 529 7.81 1.24 -24.75
CA ASN A 529 8.53 2.17 -25.62
C ASN A 529 10.03 2.30 -25.30
N ARG A 530 10.59 1.33 -24.56
CA ARG A 530 12.01 1.30 -24.18
C ARG A 530 12.91 0.54 -25.17
#